data_b054d0649799d7ef052c5a36ce5dfccd
#
_entry.id   b054d0649799d7ef052c5a36ce5dfccd
#
_cell.length_a   1.000
_cell.length_b   1.000
_cell.length_c   1.000
_cell.angle_alpha   90.00
_cell.angle_beta   90.00
_cell.angle_gamma   90.00
#
_symmetry.space_group_name_H-M   'P 1'
#
loop_
_entity.id
_entity.type
_entity.pdbx_description
1 polymer ?
#
loop_
_entity_poly.entity_id
_entity_poly.type
_entity_poly.pdbx_seq_one_letter_code
_entity_poly.pdbx_strand_id
1 'polypeptide(L)'
;MNIRIYTMTHKKFEVPPDPMYVPLQVGRAVHEDLGYTGDDTGDNISAKNCYYSELTGLYWVWKNVKDTDYVGVCHYRRYLINEKGKVFTKGELEQILQKVDVVTTKRVQLRYPYYEGYKATHHIENLDATGEVIREMYPDYYPYFDRLVHGEETYFGNIMICSKKLYDAYADWLFSIFA
;
A
#
# COMPACT_ATOMS: atom_id res chain seq x y z
N MET A 1 1.57 8.09 -20.55
CA MET A 1 1.10 7.25 -19.43
C MET A 1 0.11 8.02 -18.58
N ASN A 2 -1.01 7.40 -18.19
CA ASN A 2 -1.89 7.93 -17.15
C ASN A 2 -1.46 7.34 -15.81
N ILE A 3 -0.84 8.16 -14.94
CA ILE A 3 -0.33 7.76 -13.63
C ILE A 3 -1.15 8.49 -12.56
N ARG A 4 -1.67 7.77 -11.58
CA ARG A 4 -2.33 8.33 -10.40
C ARG A 4 -1.75 7.73 -9.13
N ILE A 5 -1.35 8.58 -8.19
CA ILE A 5 -0.83 8.17 -6.88
C ILE A 5 -1.83 8.61 -5.82
N TYR A 6 -2.50 7.63 -5.21
CA TYR A 6 -3.47 7.89 -4.16
C TYR A 6 -2.75 8.07 -2.83
N THR A 7 -2.88 9.28 -2.27
CA THR A 7 -2.27 9.65 -0.99
C THR A 7 -3.28 9.41 0.13
N MET A 8 -3.12 8.32 0.85
CA MET A 8 -3.99 7.93 1.95
C MET A 8 -3.89 8.93 3.09
N THR A 9 -5.03 9.45 3.55
CA THR A 9 -5.07 10.44 4.61
C THR A 9 -6.30 10.30 5.51
N HIS A 10 -6.14 10.67 6.77
CA HIS A 10 -7.23 10.90 7.73
C HIS A 10 -7.18 12.34 8.29
N LYS A 11 -6.39 13.22 7.67
CA LYS A 11 -6.22 14.64 8.05
C LYS A 11 -6.03 15.52 6.82
N LYS A 12 -6.31 16.81 6.98
CA LYS A 12 -5.87 17.83 6.01
C LYS A 12 -4.33 17.88 5.96
N PHE A 13 -3.78 18.01 4.77
CA PHE A 13 -2.34 18.09 4.54
C PHE A 13 -2.03 18.90 3.28
N GLU A 14 -0.78 19.30 3.12
CA GLU A 14 -0.30 19.95 1.91
C GLU A 14 -0.08 18.89 0.81
N VAL A 15 -0.91 18.97 -0.23
CA VAL A 15 -0.85 18.03 -1.35
C VAL A 15 0.32 18.37 -2.26
N PRO A 16 1.16 17.41 -2.68
CA PRO A 16 2.18 17.67 -3.68
C PRO A 16 1.61 18.36 -4.93
N PRO A 17 2.36 19.28 -5.56
CA PRO A 17 1.82 20.13 -6.63
C PRO A 17 1.55 19.37 -7.94
N ASP A 18 2.16 18.20 -8.15
CA ASP A 18 1.90 17.41 -9.36
C ASP A 18 0.50 16.78 -9.27
N PRO A 19 -0.38 17.00 -10.26
CA PRO A 19 -1.78 16.53 -10.21
C PRO A 19 -1.95 15.01 -10.25
N MET A 20 -0.88 14.24 -10.47
CA MET A 20 -0.95 12.79 -10.32
C MET A 20 -1.15 12.34 -8.85
N TYR A 21 -0.80 13.20 -7.86
CA TYR A 21 -1.04 12.93 -6.44
C TYR A 21 -2.48 13.27 -6.08
N VAL A 22 -3.27 12.24 -5.82
CA VAL A 22 -4.71 12.36 -5.53
C VAL A 22 -4.94 12.07 -4.05
N PRO A 23 -5.36 13.05 -3.23
CA PRO A 23 -5.74 12.78 -1.85
C PRO A 23 -6.92 11.81 -1.79
N LEU A 24 -6.78 10.75 -0.99
CA LEU A 24 -7.83 9.78 -0.71
C LEU A 24 -8.06 9.71 0.80
N GLN A 25 -9.22 10.19 1.25
CA GLN A 25 -9.61 10.07 2.64
C GLN A 25 -10.02 8.64 2.94
N VAL A 26 -9.31 7.99 3.87
CA VAL A 26 -9.60 6.64 4.34
C VAL A 26 -10.53 6.67 5.55
N GLY A 27 -11.46 5.71 5.60
CA GLY A 27 -12.44 5.62 6.67
C GLY A 27 -13.48 6.75 6.66
N ARG A 28 -13.77 7.38 5.52
CA ARG A 28 -14.74 8.48 5.46
C ARG A 28 -16.13 8.08 5.94
N ALA A 29 -16.53 6.82 5.78
CA ALA A 29 -17.82 6.32 6.27
C ALA A 29 -18.00 6.47 7.80
N VAL A 30 -16.92 6.60 8.57
CA VAL A 30 -16.91 6.66 10.04
C VAL A 30 -16.19 7.89 10.61
N HIS A 31 -15.78 8.81 9.76
CA HIS A 31 -15.08 10.05 10.12
C HIS A 31 -15.66 11.26 9.39
N GLU A 32 -15.37 12.46 9.90
CA GLU A 32 -15.78 13.71 9.25
C GLU A 32 -15.18 13.85 7.85
N ASP A 33 -15.97 14.41 6.92
CA ASP A 33 -15.55 14.65 5.55
C ASP A 33 -14.48 15.77 5.50
N LEU A 34 -13.32 15.43 4.97
CA LEU A 34 -12.21 16.38 4.78
C LEU A 34 -12.30 17.14 3.44
N GLY A 35 -13.29 16.84 2.60
CA GLY A 35 -13.43 17.43 1.26
C GLY A 35 -12.47 16.84 0.22
N TYR A 36 -11.89 15.68 0.48
CA TYR A 36 -11.13 14.89 -0.49
C TYR A 36 -12.00 13.79 -1.12
N THR A 37 -11.50 13.11 -2.13
CA THR A 37 -12.09 11.83 -2.55
C THR A 37 -12.13 10.89 -1.36
N GLY A 38 -13.28 10.30 -1.07
CA GLY A 38 -13.43 9.36 0.03
C GLY A 38 -13.44 7.92 -0.44
N ASP A 39 -12.98 7.04 0.43
CA ASP A 39 -12.97 5.60 0.20
C ASP A 39 -14.32 4.90 0.49
N ASP A 40 -15.40 5.66 0.68
CA ASP A 40 -16.75 5.22 1.04
C ASP A 40 -17.74 5.18 -0.13
N THR A 41 -17.25 5.33 -1.36
CA THR A 41 -18.06 5.29 -2.58
C THR A 41 -17.87 3.97 -3.33
N GLY A 42 -18.85 3.59 -4.17
CA GLY A 42 -18.77 2.36 -4.94
C GLY A 42 -18.60 1.10 -4.08
N ASP A 43 -17.87 0.12 -4.59
CA ASP A 43 -17.50 -1.08 -3.81
C ASP A 43 -16.38 -0.71 -2.81
N ASN A 44 -16.68 -0.79 -1.50
CA ASN A 44 -15.79 -0.28 -0.47
C ASN A 44 -15.91 -1.04 0.85
N ILE A 45 -14.89 -0.89 1.70
CA ILE A 45 -14.85 -1.38 3.08
C ILE A 45 -14.54 -0.24 4.06
N SER A 46 -14.87 0.99 3.73
CA SER A 46 -14.56 2.20 4.49
C SER A 46 -14.99 2.12 5.96
N ALA A 47 -16.18 1.55 6.23
CA ALA A 47 -16.68 1.35 7.60
C ALA A 47 -15.81 0.39 8.46
N LYS A 48 -14.95 -0.42 7.83
CA LYS A 48 -14.02 -1.33 8.50
C LYS A 48 -12.66 -0.68 8.80
N ASN A 49 -12.52 0.63 8.67
CA ASN A 49 -11.25 1.34 8.82
C ASN A 49 -10.58 1.13 10.17
N CYS A 50 -11.33 0.89 11.25
CA CYS A 50 -10.77 0.56 12.58
C CYS A 50 -9.94 -0.75 12.58
N TYR A 51 -10.19 -1.67 11.65
CA TYR A 51 -9.45 -2.93 11.51
C TYR A 51 -8.41 -2.89 10.39
N TYR A 52 -8.74 -2.21 9.28
CA TYR A 52 -7.95 -2.23 8.05
C TYR A 52 -7.07 -0.99 7.88
N SER A 53 -7.26 0.07 8.68
CA SER A 53 -6.52 1.33 8.55
C SER A 53 -6.47 1.83 7.10
N GLU A 54 -5.29 2.15 6.57
CA GLU A 54 -5.12 2.60 5.18
C GLU A 54 -5.49 1.57 4.12
N LEU A 55 -5.61 0.30 4.47
CA LEU A 55 -6.01 -0.75 3.52
C LEU A 55 -7.43 -0.54 2.98
N THR A 56 -8.30 0.19 3.70
CA THR A 56 -9.62 0.56 3.15
C THR A 56 -9.47 1.40 1.88
N GLY A 57 -8.48 2.28 1.83
CA GLY A 57 -8.15 3.06 0.64
C GLY A 57 -7.55 2.20 -0.47
N LEU A 58 -6.65 1.23 -0.13
CA LEU A 58 -6.12 0.29 -1.12
C LEU A 58 -7.25 -0.54 -1.76
N TYR A 59 -8.20 -1.01 -0.95
CA TYR A 59 -9.38 -1.73 -1.43
C TYR A 59 -10.20 -0.85 -2.40
N TRP A 60 -10.48 0.38 -2.01
CA TRP A 60 -11.24 1.32 -2.83
C TRP A 60 -10.57 1.58 -4.18
N VAL A 61 -9.25 1.79 -4.20
CA VAL A 61 -8.46 1.96 -5.44
C VAL A 61 -8.58 0.72 -6.33
N TRP A 62 -8.48 -0.48 -5.78
CA TRP A 62 -8.64 -1.72 -6.52
C TRP A 62 -10.01 -1.82 -7.19
N LYS A 63 -11.08 -1.58 -6.42
CA LYS A 63 -12.44 -1.79 -6.91
C LYS A 63 -12.94 -0.69 -7.85
N ASN A 64 -12.55 0.55 -7.60
CA ASN A 64 -13.20 1.70 -8.23
C ASN A 64 -12.34 2.47 -9.25
N VAL A 65 -11.03 2.33 -9.22
CA VAL A 65 -10.15 2.99 -10.21
C VAL A 65 -9.95 2.10 -11.42
N LYS A 66 -10.43 2.54 -12.58
CA LYS A 66 -10.34 1.78 -13.83
C LYS A 66 -9.55 2.51 -14.93
N ASP A 67 -9.61 3.83 -14.97
CA ASP A 67 -9.10 4.67 -16.05
C ASP A 67 -7.67 5.15 -15.77
N THR A 68 -6.74 4.23 -15.51
CA THR A 68 -5.33 4.57 -15.30
C THR A 68 -4.42 3.43 -15.75
N ASP A 69 -3.25 3.78 -16.29
CA ASP A 69 -2.26 2.80 -16.72
C ASP A 69 -1.42 2.32 -15.52
N TYR A 70 -1.08 3.26 -14.65
CA TYR A 70 -0.26 3.03 -13.46
C TYR A 70 -0.92 3.61 -12.22
N VAL A 71 -0.86 2.86 -11.13
CA VAL A 71 -1.37 3.24 -9.82
C VAL A 71 -0.22 3.27 -8.83
N GLY A 72 -0.20 4.34 -8.05
CA GLY A 72 0.61 4.42 -6.84
C GLY A 72 -0.28 4.57 -5.60
N VAL A 73 0.26 4.10 -4.48
CA VAL A 73 -0.30 4.34 -3.14
C VAL A 73 0.81 4.85 -2.22
N CYS A 74 0.51 5.88 -1.46
CA CYS A 74 1.41 6.46 -0.47
C CYS A 74 0.59 7.03 0.69
N HIS A 75 1.27 7.61 1.68
CA HIS A 75 0.63 8.23 2.85
C HIS A 75 0.90 9.73 2.86
N TYR A 76 0.02 10.51 3.43
CA TYR A 76 0.12 11.97 3.51
C TYR A 76 1.41 12.48 4.20
N ARG A 77 2.15 11.63 4.90
CA ARG A 77 3.45 11.91 5.54
C ARG A 77 4.61 11.09 4.99
N ARG A 78 4.38 10.25 3.98
CA ARG A 78 5.39 9.32 3.47
C ARG A 78 5.23 9.18 1.97
N TYR A 79 6.22 9.67 1.26
CA TYR A 79 6.27 9.65 -0.19
C TYR A 79 7.53 8.96 -0.67
N LEU A 80 7.49 8.39 -1.86
CA LEU A 80 8.71 8.05 -2.58
C LEU A 80 9.35 9.36 -3.07
N ILE A 81 10.66 9.47 -2.88
CA ILE A 81 11.44 10.66 -3.22
C ILE A 81 12.57 10.31 -4.17
N ASN A 82 12.92 11.25 -5.02
CA ASN A 82 14.06 11.16 -5.93
C ASN A 82 15.39 11.41 -5.19
N GLU A 83 16.51 11.32 -5.92
CA GLU A 83 17.85 11.54 -5.38
C GLU A 83 18.06 12.95 -4.80
N LYS A 84 17.23 13.92 -5.20
CA LYS A 84 17.25 15.30 -4.69
C LYS A 84 16.39 15.48 -3.43
N GLY A 85 15.82 14.40 -2.89
CA GLY A 85 14.94 14.45 -1.73
C GLY A 85 13.55 15.05 -2.00
N LYS A 86 13.14 15.16 -3.26
CA LYS A 86 11.84 15.68 -3.66
C LYS A 86 10.92 14.54 -4.09
N VAL A 87 9.61 14.70 -3.88
CA VAL A 87 8.61 13.76 -4.44
C VAL A 87 8.77 13.68 -5.95
N PHE A 88 8.55 12.49 -6.49
CA PHE A 88 8.66 12.29 -7.94
C PHE A 88 7.65 13.14 -8.70
N THR A 89 8.08 13.69 -9.82
CA THR A 89 7.20 14.24 -10.86
C THR A 89 6.71 13.12 -11.78
N LYS A 90 5.62 13.37 -12.50
CA LYS A 90 5.10 12.44 -13.49
C LYS A 90 6.15 12.06 -14.54
N GLY A 91 6.91 13.04 -15.05
CA GLY A 91 7.94 12.79 -16.05
C GLY A 91 9.08 11.89 -15.56
N GLU A 92 9.50 12.03 -14.29
CA GLU A 92 10.51 11.14 -13.70
C GLU A 92 9.97 9.71 -13.57
N LEU A 93 8.73 9.54 -13.11
CA LEU A 93 8.11 8.21 -13.00
C LEU A 93 7.89 7.55 -14.35
N GLU A 94 7.50 8.31 -15.39
CA GLU A 94 7.36 7.77 -16.75
C GLU A 94 8.68 7.16 -17.27
N GLN A 95 9.82 7.77 -16.94
CA GLN A 95 11.14 7.24 -17.32
C GLN A 95 11.54 5.99 -16.51
N ILE A 96 11.20 5.97 -15.22
CA ILE A 96 11.51 4.85 -14.31
C ILE A 96 10.67 3.63 -14.67
N LEU A 97 9.36 3.80 -14.82
CA LEU A 97 8.39 2.73 -15.09
C LEU A 97 8.52 2.08 -16.47
N GLN A 98 9.33 2.66 -17.38
CA GLN A 98 9.76 1.97 -18.59
C GLN A 98 10.84 0.90 -18.35
N LYS A 99 11.49 0.93 -17.20
CA LYS A 99 12.65 0.08 -16.87
C LYS A 99 12.38 -0.91 -15.75
N VAL A 100 11.37 -0.65 -14.94
CA VAL A 100 11.02 -1.47 -13.78
C VAL A 100 9.51 -1.65 -13.69
N ASP A 101 9.07 -2.77 -13.15
CA ASP A 101 7.65 -3.09 -12.98
C ASP A 101 7.06 -2.45 -11.72
N VAL A 102 7.87 -2.25 -10.68
CA VAL A 102 7.45 -1.72 -9.38
C VAL A 102 8.47 -0.73 -8.85
N VAL A 103 7.98 0.40 -8.34
CA VAL A 103 8.75 1.34 -7.52
C VAL A 103 8.19 1.29 -6.10
N THR A 104 9.04 1.01 -5.12
CA THR A 104 8.65 0.88 -3.71
C THR A 104 9.71 1.45 -2.78
N THR A 105 9.53 1.31 -1.48
CA THR A 105 10.47 1.77 -0.46
C THR A 105 11.79 1.00 -0.51
N LYS A 106 12.84 1.58 0.03
CA LYS A 106 14.14 0.90 0.12
C LYS A 106 14.06 -0.28 1.08
N ARG A 107 14.80 -1.34 0.73
CA ARG A 107 15.04 -2.45 1.65
C ARG A 107 15.76 -1.95 2.91
N VAL A 108 15.30 -2.42 4.05
CA VAL A 108 15.83 -2.07 5.37
C VAL A 108 16.49 -3.31 5.97
N GLN A 109 17.74 -3.15 6.43
CA GLN A 109 18.43 -4.15 7.23
C GLN A 109 18.00 -4.00 8.69
N LEU A 110 17.49 -5.07 9.27
CA LEU A 110 17.10 -5.14 10.68
C LEU A 110 18.27 -5.59 11.54
N ARG A 111 18.17 -5.36 12.85
CA ARG A 111 19.17 -5.83 13.85
C ARG A 111 18.91 -7.25 14.33
N TYR A 112 17.73 -7.78 14.07
CA TYR A 112 17.23 -9.10 14.46
C TYR A 112 16.11 -9.51 13.48
N PRO A 113 15.72 -10.78 13.42
CA PRO A 113 14.67 -11.25 12.55
C PRO A 113 13.38 -10.46 12.72
N TYR A 114 12.66 -10.22 11.63
CA TYR A 114 11.39 -9.49 11.64
C TYR A 114 10.39 -10.08 12.65
N TYR A 115 10.34 -11.41 12.75
CA TYR A 115 9.49 -12.14 13.70
C TYR A 115 9.70 -11.68 15.15
N GLU A 116 10.95 -11.57 15.59
CA GLU A 116 11.29 -11.14 16.94
C GLU A 116 10.91 -9.67 17.19
N GLY A 117 11.09 -8.82 16.19
CA GLY A 117 10.67 -7.42 16.25
C GLY A 117 9.17 -7.26 16.33
N TYR A 118 8.42 -8.05 15.56
CA TYR A 118 6.96 -8.07 15.59
C TYR A 118 6.46 -8.55 16.95
N LYS A 119 7.00 -9.68 17.45
CA LYS A 119 6.65 -10.26 18.76
C LYS A 119 6.86 -9.29 19.92
N ALA A 120 7.88 -8.43 19.84
CA ALA A 120 8.18 -7.47 20.91
C ALA A 120 7.15 -6.32 21.00
N THR A 121 6.36 -6.06 19.95
CA THR A 121 5.50 -4.88 19.86
C THR A 121 4.06 -5.18 19.46
N HIS A 122 3.77 -6.38 19.00
CA HIS A 122 2.45 -6.80 18.50
C HIS A 122 2.09 -8.20 19.03
N HIS A 123 0.86 -8.61 18.82
CA HIS A 123 0.39 -9.96 19.08
C HIS A 123 0.93 -10.92 18.03
N ILE A 124 1.88 -11.77 18.43
CA ILE A 124 2.58 -12.67 17.50
C ILE A 124 1.63 -13.68 16.84
N GLU A 125 0.56 -14.04 17.52
CA GLU A 125 -0.47 -14.96 17.04
C GLU A 125 -1.12 -14.47 15.73
N ASN A 126 -1.17 -13.15 15.52
CA ASN A 126 -1.71 -12.59 14.28
C ASN A 126 -0.79 -12.85 13.08
N LEU A 127 0.52 -12.78 13.30
CA LEU A 127 1.51 -13.08 12.26
C LEU A 127 1.54 -14.57 11.96
N ASP A 128 1.47 -15.41 13.00
CA ASP A 128 1.41 -16.87 12.86
C ASP A 128 0.15 -17.29 12.09
N ALA A 129 -1.02 -16.77 12.47
CA ALA A 129 -2.28 -17.02 11.76
C ALA A 129 -2.21 -16.58 10.28
N THR A 130 -1.58 -15.43 10.00
CA THR A 130 -1.36 -14.99 8.62
C THR A 130 -0.51 -15.99 7.84
N GLY A 131 0.55 -16.52 8.46
CA GLY A 131 1.38 -17.57 7.87
C GLY A 131 0.61 -18.84 7.55
N GLU A 132 -0.28 -19.29 8.45
CA GLU A 132 -1.12 -20.46 8.22
C GLU A 132 -2.09 -20.24 7.03
N VAL A 133 -2.75 -19.08 6.97
CA VAL A 133 -3.64 -18.74 5.85
C VAL A 133 -2.87 -18.72 4.53
N ILE A 134 -1.67 -18.14 4.48
CA ILE A 134 -0.84 -18.12 3.27
C ILE A 134 -0.43 -19.56 2.90
N ARG A 135 -0.07 -20.38 3.87
CA ARG A 135 0.32 -21.79 3.62
C ARG A 135 -0.82 -22.59 3.02
N GLU A 136 -2.05 -22.38 3.51
CA GLU A 136 -3.24 -23.07 3.03
C GLU A 136 -3.69 -22.58 1.65
N MET A 137 -3.82 -21.25 1.48
CA MET A 137 -4.40 -20.68 0.26
C MET A 137 -3.37 -20.52 -0.87
N TYR A 138 -2.11 -20.26 -0.52
CA TYR A 138 -1.04 -19.92 -1.45
C TYR A 138 0.27 -20.62 -1.10
N PRO A 139 0.32 -21.96 -1.14
CA PRO A 139 1.50 -22.73 -0.69
C PRO A 139 2.79 -22.34 -1.42
N ASP A 140 2.71 -21.92 -2.68
CA ASP A 140 3.87 -21.46 -3.46
C ASP A 140 4.43 -20.13 -2.96
N TYR A 141 3.64 -19.31 -2.25
CA TYR A 141 4.07 -18.05 -1.65
C TYR A 141 4.62 -18.21 -0.23
N TYR A 142 4.23 -19.28 0.45
CA TYR A 142 4.62 -19.51 1.85
C TYR A 142 6.15 -19.48 2.07
N PRO A 143 7.01 -20.09 1.23
CA PRO A 143 8.45 -20.03 1.42
C PRO A 143 9.02 -18.60 1.36
N TYR A 144 8.40 -17.71 0.62
CA TYR A 144 8.79 -16.29 0.56
C TYR A 144 8.37 -15.54 1.81
N PHE A 145 7.15 -15.80 2.31
CA PHE A 145 6.67 -15.26 3.57
C PHE A 145 7.56 -15.72 4.74
N ASP A 146 7.81 -17.00 4.86
CA ASP A 146 8.65 -17.59 5.91
C ASP A 146 10.07 -17.00 5.91
N ARG A 147 10.69 -16.91 4.74
CA ARG A 147 12.02 -16.30 4.58
C ARG A 147 12.03 -14.81 4.98
N LEU A 148 10.99 -14.06 4.63
CA LEU A 148 10.87 -12.65 4.98
C LEU A 148 10.71 -12.47 6.49
N VAL A 149 9.84 -13.24 7.09
CA VAL A 149 9.47 -13.14 8.51
C VAL A 149 10.62 -13.56 9.43
N HIS A 150 11.35 -14.62 9.07
CA HIS A 150 12.51 -15.08 9.83
C HIS A 150 13.84 -14.46 9.37
N GLY A 151 13.79 -13.59 8.36
CA GLY A 151 14.95 -12.86 7.87
C GLY A 151 15.15 -11.51 8.59
N GLU A 152 16.32 -10.92 8.30
CA GLU A 152 16.71 -9.61 8.86
C GLU A 152 16.57 -8.48 7.83
N GLU A 153 15.83 -8.70 6.75
CA GLU A 153 15.58 -7.71 5.71
C GLU A 153 14.09 -7.55 5.47
N THR A 154 13.63 -6.30 5.33
CA THR A 154 12.21 -6.02 5.07
C THR A 154 12.01 -4.71 4.31
N TYR A 155 10.75 -4.45 3.93
CA TYR A 155 10.28 -3.19 3.37
C TYR A 155 9.14 -2.67 4.24
N PHE A 156 9.15 -1.37 4.55
CA PHE A 156 8.10 -0.77 5.36
C PHE A 156 7.23 0.18 4.54
N GLY A 157 5.94 0.28 4.93
CA GLY A 157 5.10 1.40 4.62
C GLY A 157 4.02 1.21 3.57
N ASN A 158 3.72 0.04 3.03
CA ASN A 158 2.65 -0.17 2.04
C ASN A 158 2.65 0.87 0.90
N ILE A 159 3.84 1.27 0.44
CA ILE A 159 4.02 2.31 -0.57
C ILE A 159 4.57 1.66 -1.82
N MET A 160 3.84 1.79 -2.92
CA MET A 160 4.26 1.25 -4.22
C MET A 160 3.67 2.06 -5.37
N ILE A 161 4.31 1.96 -6.52
CA ILE A 161 3.80 2.42 -7.81
C ILE A 161 4.06 1.30 -8.82
N CYS A 162 3.04 0.83 -9.51
CA CYS A 162 3.13 -0.23 -10.51
C CYS A 162 2.02 -0.09 -11.56
N SER A 163 2.03 -0.95 -12.59
CA SER A 163 0.91 -1.00 -13.54
C SER A 163 -0.40 -1.34 -12.83
N LYS A 164 -1.52 -0.80 -13.34
CA LYS A 164 -2.85 -1.09 -12.78
C LYS A 164 -3.14 -2.60 -12.75
N LYS A 165 -2.71 -3.32 -13.79
CA LYS A 165 -2.85 -4.78 -13.85
C LYS A 165 -2.12 -5.49 -12.69
N LEU A 166 -0.89 -5.07 -12.40
CA LEU A 166 -0.10 -5.67 -11.30
C LEU A 166 -0.69 -5.29 -9.93
N TYR A 167 -1.14 -4.04 -9.80
CA TYR A 167 -1.84 -3.59 -8.60
C TYR A 167 -3.10 -4.41 -8.32
N ASP A 168 -3.92 -4.67 -9.34
CA ASP A 168 -5.14 -5.47 -9.19
C ASP A 168 -4.84 -6.90 -8.76
N ALA A 169 -3.82 -7.52 -9.34
CA ALA A 169 -3.40 -8.87 -8.95
C ALA A 169 -2.89 -8.91 -7.49
N TYR A 170 -2.12 -7.90 -7.09
CA TYR A 170 -1.65 -7.75 -5.71
C TYR A 170 -2.81 -7.56 -4.73
N ALA A 171 -3.75 -6.67 -5.05
CA ALA A 171 -4.89 -6.39 -4.19
C ALA A 171 -5.83 -7.60 -4.05
N ASP A 172 -6.08 -8.31 -5.15
CA ASP A 172 -6.85 -9.56 -5.15
C ASP A 172 -6.22 -10.59 -4.20
N TRP A 173 -4.92 -10.82 -4.33
CA TRP A 173 -4.17 -11.70 -3.44
C TRP A 173 -4.21 -11.21 -1.99
N LEU A 174 -3.92 -9.94 -1.73
CA LEU A 174 -3.87 -9.37 -0.38
C LEU A 174 -5.22 -9.49 0.34
N PHE A 175 -6.30 -9.08 -0.31
CA PHE A 175 -7.62 -9.07 0.30
C PHE A 175 -8.25 -10.45 0.40
N SER A 176 -7.81 -11.43 -0.37
CA SER A 176 -8.22 -12.82 -0.18
C SER A 176 -7.65 -13.44 1.11
N ILE A 177 -6.48 -12.99 1.56
CA ILE A 177 -5.87 -13.45 2.83
C ILE A 177 -6.62 -12.86 4.04
N PHE A 178 -7.18 -11.65 3.91
CA PHE A 178 -7.89 -10.95 4.97
C PHE A 178 -9.42 -11.13 4.92
N ALA A 179 -9.93 -11.93 4.03
CA ALA A 179 -11.38 -12.15 3.86
C ALA A 179 -12.00 -12.99 5.00
#